data_344181e4d2b31fb35ee521e8556b27d8
#
_entry.id   344181e4d2b31fb35ee521e8556b27d8
#
_cell.length_a   1.000
_cell.length_b   1.000
_cell.length_c   1.000
_cell.angle_alpha   90.00
_cell.angle_beta   90.00
_cell.angle_gamma   90.00
#
_symmetry.space_group_name_H-M   'P 1'
#
loop_
_entity.id
_entity.type
_entity.pdbx_description
1 polymer ?
#
loop_
_entity_poly.entity_id
_entity_poly.type
_entity_poly.pdbx_seq_one_letter_code
_entity_poly.pdbx_strand_id
1 'polypeptide(L)'
;MSATDLLLIAWIAIFAVQGAYRGLLAQALSLIGFGIGALAGSWIAPQFLADNSPWVAFASLVGAVVGASLLGAASFTLAESPRRFLAFRPGLRLLDSVGGAGLGGALGLALAWLLAVVALHQPGLGFRNDVRNSTILPKLMRAVPPDRVLQALNRFDPFPELALGGGPLPPPDASVLQSPGAKTAAGSVVKLHGTACGLGTQGSGWVVRKALVATNAHVIAGEHETTILAPNGQTLAAQPVYVDSQNDVALLRVPSLALDPLAVDRDGDFPRKVVILGYPRDGPLTGTAATAGSPRTVIAPDAYDRRVSARMIVPLRGRVQPGESGGPVVVSRGRVIAMVFAGAKRGPSGFAIPVELVLRGVSTPLHQVSSGPCVE
;
A
#
# COMPACT_ATOMS: atom_id res chain seq x y z
N MET A 1 27.76 10.01 -22.84
CA MET A 1 27.41 8.74 -22.14
C MET A 1 28.21 8.68 -20.86
N SER A 2 27.56 8.46 -19.73
CA SER A 2 28.24 8.30 -18.44
C SER A 2 28.87 6.89 -18.33
N ALA A 3 29.82 6.72 -17.40
CA ALA A 3 30.34 5.38 -17.08
C ALA A 3 29.21 4.40 -16.71
N THR A 4 28.18 4.88 -16.03
CA THR A 4 26.97 4.13 -15.69
C THR A 4 26.21 3.64 -16.91
N ASP A 5 26.13 4.45 -17.99
CA ASP A 5 25.49 4.04 -19.23
C ASP A 5 26.26 2.91 -19.93
N LEU A 6 27.61 2.99 -19.93
CA LEU A 6 28.46 1.95 -20.50
C LEU A 6 28.33 0.61 -19.72
N LEU A 7 28.32 0.67 -18.39
CA LEU A 7 28.11 -0.50 -17.56
C LEU A 7 26.72 -1.11 -17.78
N LEU A 8 25.69 -0.28 -17.93
CA LEU A 8 24.33 -0.73 -18.22
C LEU A 8 24.23 -1.42 -19.59
N ILE A 9 24.86 -0.86 -20.63
CA ILE A 9 24.91 -1.49 -21.96
C ILE A 9 25.63 -2.81 -21.91
N ALA A 10 26.80 -2.88 -21.24
CA ALA A 10 27.53 -4.12 -21.07
C ALA A 10 26.70 -5.18 -20.30
N TRP A 11 26.00 -4.78 -19.24
CA TRP A 11 25.07 -5.62 -18.49
C TRP A 11 23.97 -6.20 -19.38
N ILE A 12 23.27 -5.34 -20.15
CA ILE A 12 22.20 -5.76 -21.06
C ILE A 12 22.75 -6.70 -22.13
N ALA A 13 23.93 -6.40 -22.69
CA ALA A 13 24.60 -7.24 -23.71
C ALA A 13 24.92 -8.64 -23.14
N ILE A 14 25.43 -8.74 -21.92
CA ILE A 14 25.70 -10.03 -21.26
C ILE A 14 24.41 -10.86 -21.16
N PHE A 15 23.31 -10.23 -20.69
CA PHE A 15 22.02 -10.92 -20.58
C PHE A 15 21.46 -11.33 -21.96
N ALA A 16 21.64 -10.48 -22.98
CA ALA A 16 21.20 -10.78 -24.33
C ALA A 16 22.01 -11.95 -24.95
N VAL A 17 23.33 -11.94 -24.80
CA VAL A 17 24.19 -13.05 -25.25
C VAL A 17 23.85 -14.35 -24.52
N GLN A 18 23.71 -14.30 -23.20
CA GLN A 18 23.30 -15.45 -22.41
C GLN A 18 21.93 -15.97 -22.82
N GLY A 19 21.01 -15.02 -23.15
CA GLY A 19 19.70 -15.33 -23.68
C GLY A 19 19.72 -16.02 -25.04
N ALA A 20 20.59 -15.55 -25.95
CA ALA A 20 20.79 -16.20 -27.24
C ALA A 20 21.28 -17.66 -27.10
N TYR A 21 22.22 -17.90 -26.19
CA TYR A 21 22.71 -19.25 -25.90
C TYR A 21 21.63 -20.15 -25.29
N ARG A 22 20.81 -19.64 -24.40
CA ARG A 22 19.72 -20.40 -23.74
C ARG A 22 18.51 -20.62 -24.64
N GLY A 23 18.26 -19.71 -25.57
CA GLY A 23 17.07 -19.68 -26.45
C GLY A 23 15.81 -19.21 -25.77
N LEU A 24 14.85 -18.77 -26.59
CA LEU A 24 13.57 -18.22 -26.15
C LEU A 24 12.73 -19.25 -25.38
N LEU A 25 12.63 -20.47 -25.93
CA LEU A 25 11.78 -21.51 -25.37
C LEU A 25 12.21 -21.91 -23.95
N ALA A 26 13.51 -22.14 -23.77
CA ALA A 26 14.04 -22.52 -22.46
C ALA A 26 13.90 -21.41 -21.42
N GLN A 27 14.15 -20.15 -21.81
CA GLN A 27 13.98 -19.01 -20.91
C GLN A 27 12.51 -18.79 -20.54
N ALA A 28 11.58 -18.85 -21.51
CA ALA A 28 10.16 -18.67 -21.26
C ALA A 28 9.62 -19.73 -20.29
N LEU A 29 9.95 -21.01 -20.54
CA LEU A 29 9.56 -22.10 -19.64
C LEU A 29 10.19 -21.97 -18.25
N SER A 30 11.48 -21.56 -18.17
CA SER A 30 12.15 -21.33 -16.90
C SER A 30 11.51 -20.17 -16.12
N LEU A 31 11.10 -19.07 -16.77
CA LEU A 31 10.38 -17.95 -16.14
C LEU A 31 9.00 -18.35 -15.62
N ILE A 32 8.27 -19.15 -16.40
CA ILE A 32 6.97 -19.70 -15.97
C ILE A 32 7.17 -20.60 -14.75
N GLY A 33 8.15 -21.54 -14.82
CA GLY A 33 8.48 -22.41 -13.69
C GLY A 33 8.93 -21.62 -12.46
N PHE A 34 9.74 -20.57 -12.64
CA PHE A 34 10.15 -19.67 -11.58
C PHE A 34 8.93 -18.98 -10.92
N GLY A 35 8.00 -18.46 -11.71
CA GLY A 35 6.78 -17.80 -11.20
C GLY A 35 5.89 -18.78 -10.43
N ILE A 36 5.61 -19.94 -11.00
CA ILE A 36 4.79 -20.99 -10.35
C ILE A 36 5.48 -21.46 -9.07
N GLY A 37 6.80 -21.69 -9.12
CA GLY A 37 7.58 -22.14 -7.97
C GLY A 37 7.63 -21.12 -6.85
N ALA A 38 7.76 -19.83 -7.17
CA ALA A 38 7.69 -18.75 -6.20
C ALA A 38 6.33 -18.72 -5.47
N LEU A 39 5.24 -18.79 -6.23
CA LEU A 39 3.88 -18.82 -5.67
C LEU A 39 3.63 -20.07 -4.81
N ALA A 40 3.93 -21.24 -5.33
CA ALA A 40 3.75 -22.50 -4.61
C ALA A 40 4.61 -22.55 -3.34
N GLY A 41 5.88 -22.17 -3.44
CA GLY A 41 6.81 -22.19 -2.31
C GLY A 41 6.42 -21.20 -1.22
N SER A 42 5.99 -19.99 -1.59
CA SER A 42 5.50 -19.01 -0.62
C SER A 42 4.25 -19.45 0.12
N TRP A 43 3.41 -20.24 -0.53
CA TRP A 43 2.16 -20.75 0.07
C TRP A 43 2.37 -22.03 0.89
N ILE A 44 3.29 -22.90 0.47
CA ILE A 44 3.54 -24.20 1.13
C ILE A 44 4.44 -24.04 2.37
N ALA A 45 5.50 -23.24 2.28
CA ALA A 45 6.49 -23.17 3.36
C ALA A 45 5.92 -22.71 4.72
N PRO A 46 5.00 -21.76 4.81
CA PRO A 46 4.38 -21.37 6.07
C PRO A 46 3.56 -22.49 6.75
N GLN A 47 3.05 -23.46 5.98
CA GLN A 47 2.22 -24.55 6.52
C GLN A 47 2.97 -25.48 7.47
N PHE A 48 4.30 -25.44 7.45
CA PHE A 48 5.14 -26.18 8.38
C PHE A 48 5.41 -25.45 9.69
N LEU A 49 4.86 -24.24 9.86
CA LEU A 49 5.00 -23.44 11.10
C LEU A 49 3.68 -23.42 11.87
N ALA A 50 3.76 -23.16 13.18
CA ALA A 50 2.57 -22.92 13.98
C ALA A 50 1.85 -21.63 13.51
N ASP A 51 0.51 -21.62 13.60
CA ASP A 51 -0.37 -20.57 13.03
C ASP A 51 -0.05 -19.13 13.48
N ASN A 52 0.68 -18.92 14.56
CA ASN A 52 1.07 -17.59 15.06
C ASN A 52 2.59 -17.39 15.13
N SER A 53 3.36 -18.15 14.35
CA SER A 53 4.81 -18.02 14.36
C SER A 53 5.26 -16.67 13.75
N PRO A 54 6.16 -15.92 14.44
CA PRO A 54 6.74 -14.69 13.87
C PRO A 54 7.60 -14.95 12.63
N TRP A 55 7.91 -16.21 12.32
CA TRP A 55 8.73 -16.65 11.20
C TRP A 55 7.94 -16.90 9.90
N VAL A 56 6.62 -16.76 9.91
CA VAL A 56 5.76 -17.03 8.74
C VAL A 56 6.20 -16.22 7.51
N ALA A 57 6.44 -14.91 7.67
CA ALA A 57 6.88 -14.06 6.57
C ALA A 57 8.26 -14.46 6.01
N PHE A 58 9.18 -14.83 6.89
CA PHE A 58 10.51 -15.32 6.49
C PHE A 58 10.41 -16.67 5.78
N ALA A 59 9.60 -17.60 6.29
CA ALA A 59 9.36 -18.89 5.65
C ALA A 59 8.72 -18.75 4.26
N SER A 60 7.73 -17.83 4.10
CA SER A 60 7.14 -17.53 2.81
C SER A 60 8.19 -17.01 1.80
N LEU A 61 9.07 -16.12 2.23
CA LEU A 61 10.14 -15.60 1.39
C LEU A 61 11.14 -16.71 0.99
N VAL A 62 11.61 -17.48 1.96
CA VAL A 62 12.52 -18.61 1.71
C VAL A 62 11.85 -19.65 0.80
N GLY A 63 10.59 -20.00 1.09
CA GLY A 63 9.81 -20.91 0.26
C GLY A 63 9.65 -20.41 -1.17
N ALA A 64 9.38 -19.12 -1.35
CA ALA A 64 9.30 -18.52 -2.68
C ALA A 64 10.63 -18.65 -3.45
N VAL A 65 11.75 -18.34 -2.81
CA VAL A 65 13.08 -18.43 -3.43
C VAL A 65 13.44 -19.87 -3.77
N VAL A 66 13.23 -20.80 -2.86
CA VAL A 66 13.50 -22.23 -3.06
C VAL A 66 12.59 -22.81 -4.16
N GLY A 67 11.28 -22.55 -4.08
CA GLY A 67 10.31 -23.04 -5.07
C GLY A 67 10.61 -22.49 -6.47
N ALA A 68 10.88 -21.19 -6.57
CA ALA A 68 11.29 -20.55 -7.83
C ALA A 68 12.54 -21.20 -8.42
N SER A 69 13.56 -21.42 -7.59
CA SER A 69 14.84 -22.02 -8.03
C SER A 69 14.65 -23.44 -8.51
N LEU A 70 13.91 -24.27 -7.78
CA LEU A 70 13.66 -25.67 -8.13
C LEU A 70 12.82 -25.82 -9.41
N LEU A 71 11.67 -25.14 -9.48
CA LEU A 71 10.79 -25.26 -10.65
C LEU A 71 11.35 -24.51 -11.87
N GLY A 72 12.07 -23.42 -11.67
CA GLY A 72 12.79 -22.72 -12.74
C GLY A 72 13.88 -23.60 -13.36
N ALA A 73 14.69 -24.28 -12.53
CA ALA A 73 15.71 -25.23 -12.99
C ALA A 73 15.11 -26.46 -13.65
N ALA A 74 14.07 -27.05 -13.05
CA ALA A 74 13.36 -28.20 -13.65
C ALA A 74 12.74 -27.86 -15.01
N SER A 75 12.11 -26.70 -15.14
CA SER A 75 11.54 -26.22 -16.40
C SER A 75 12.60 -25.97 -17.46
N PHE A 76 13.80 -25.49 -17.06
CA PHE A 76 14.92 -25.32 -17.96
C PHE A 76 15.43 -26.66 -18.51
N THR A 77 15.61 -27.67 -17.64
CA THR A 77 16.05 -29.02 -18.08
C THR A 77 15.01 -29.70 -18.99
N LEU A 78 13.73 -29.54 -18.70
CA LEU A 78 12.64 -30.05 -19.54
C LEU A 78 12.64 -29.39 -20.94
N ALA A 79 13.06 -28.14 -21.05
CA ALA A 79 13.12 -27.42 -22.31
C ALA A 79 14.29 -27.89 -23.22
N GLU A 80 15.28 -28.63 -22.70
CA GLU A 80 16.40 -29.11 -23.50
C GLU A 80 15.97 -30.11 -24.57
N SER A 81 15.00 -30.99 -24.30
CA SER A 81 14.53 -31.99 -25.25
C SER A 81 13.85 -31.39 -26.50
N PRO A 82 12.87 -30.49 -26.40
CA PRO A 82 12.32 -29.77 -27.54
C PRO A 82 13.36 -28.96 -28.31
N ARG A 83 14.34 -28.39 -27.60
CA ARG A 83 15.39 -27.59 -28.20
C ARG A 83 16.34 -28.43 -29.06
N ARG A 84 16.65 -29.67 -28.68
CA ARG A 84 17.40 -30.62 -29.52
C ARG A 84 16.67 -30.90 -30.82
N PHE A 85 15.34 -31.00 -30.80
CA PHE A 85 14.52 -31.13 -31.99
C PHE A 85 14.58 -29.89 -32.90
N LEU A 86 14.59 -28.71 -32.33
CA LEU A 86 14.74 -27.44 -33.09
C LEU A 86 16.14 -27.31 -33.74
N ALA A 87 17.17 -28.00 -33.20
CA ALA A 87 18.52 -28.00 -33.79
C ALA A 87 18.58 -28.54 -35.21
N PHE A 88 17.64 -29.41 -35.61
CA PHE A 88 17.54 -29.96 -36.97
C PHE A 88 16.87 -29.02 -37.98
N ARG A 89 16.37 -27.83 -37.54
CA ARG A 89 15.71 -26.84 -38.40
C ARG A 89 16.38 -25.47 -38.24
N PRO A 90 17.33 -25.06 -39.13
CA PRO A 90 18.18 -23.87 -38.96
C PRO A 90 17.39 -22.58 -38.76
N GLY A 91 16.26 -22.42 -39.47
CA GLY A 91 15.42 -21.21 -39.33
C GLY A 91 14.77 -21.07 -37.94
N LEU A 92 14.25 -22.20 -37.38
CA LEU A 92 13.67 -22.20 -36.05
C LEU A 92 14.69 -21.98 -34.95
N ARG A 93 15.91 -22.53 -35.13
CA ARG A 93 17.03 -22.30 -34.23
C ARG A 93 17.44 -20.84 -34.18
N LEU A 94 17.47 -20.16 -35.34
CA LEU A 94 17.79 -18.72 -35.39
C LEU A 94 16.73 -17.91 -34.66
N LEU A 95 15.44 -18.18 -34.91
CA LEU A 95 14.33 -17.53 -34.22
C LEU A 95 14.37 -17.73 -32.71
N ASP A 96 14.66 -18.96 -32.25
CA ASP A 96 14.82 -19.28 -30.82
C ASP A 96 15.99 -18.49 -30.19
N SER A 97 17.13 -18.38 -30.88
CA SER A 97 18.29 -17.66 -30.38
C SER A 97 18.06 -16.13 -30.38
N VAL A 98 17.50 -15.57 -31.45
CA VAL A 98 17.19 -14.12 -31.53
C VAL A 98 16.11 -13.74 -30.51
N GLY A 99 15.05 -14.55 -30.41
CA GLY A 99 14.02 -14.35 -29.40
C GLY A 99 14.58 -14.47 -27.98
N GLY A 100 15.50 -15.42 -27.75
CA GLY A 100 16.22 -15.58 -26.49
C GLY A 100 17.09 -14.37 -26.15
N ALA A 101 17.79 -13.79 -27.14
CA ALA A 101 18.56 -12.57 -26.95
C ALA A 101 17.65 -11.40 -26.54
N GLY A 102 16.51 -11.24 -27.22
CA GLY A 102 15.53 -10.22 -26.91
C GLY A 102 14.97 -10.32 -25.49
N LEU A 103 14.55 -11.54 -25.09
CA LEU A 103 14.04 -11.81 -23.75
C LEU A 103 15.13 -11.62 -22.68
N GLY A 104 16.34 -12.12 -22.93
CA GLY A 104 17.48 -11.93 -22.03
C GLY A 104 17.82 -10.44 -21.83
N GLY A 105 17.91 -9.68 -22.92
CA GLY A 105 18.12 -8.23 -22.86
C GLY A 105 17.03 -7.49 -22.10
N ALA A 106 15.76 -7.85 -22.30
CA ALA A 106 14.62 -7.30 -21.58
C ALA A 106 14.68 -7.60 -20.08
N LEU A 107 15.08 -8.82 -19.70
CA LEU A 107 15.30 -9.20 -18.30
C LEU A 107 16.47 -8.41 -17.67
N GLY A 108 17.59 -8.28 -18.38
CA GLY A 108 18.72 -7.47 -17.94
C GLY A 108 18.32 -6.01 -17.70
N LEU A 109 17.51 -5.43 -18.61
CA LEU A 109 16.99 -4.08 -18.48
C LEU A 109 16.04 -3.95 -17.28
N ALA A 110 15.13 -4.90 -17.08
CA ALA A 110 14.19 -4.92 -15.95
C ALA A 110 14.91 -5.01 -14.60
N LEU A 111 15.95 -5.84 -14.49
CA LEU A 111 16.77 -5.93 -13.29
C LEU A 111 17.54 -4.64 -13.03
N ALA A 112 18.13 -4.04 -14.05
CA ALA A 112 18.83 -2.75 -13.92
C ALA A 112 17.88 -1.63 -13.49
N TRP A 113 16.66 -1.62 -14.03
CA TRP A 113 15.61 -0.69 -13.61
C TRP A 113 15.24 -0.89 -12.14
N LEU A 114 15.05 -2.14 -11.70
CA LEU A 114 14.74 -2.46 -10.31
C LEU A 114 15.85 -2.02 -9.35
N LEU A 115 17.11 -2.31 -9.70
CA LEU A 115 18.27 -1.88 -8.90
C LEU A 115 18.37 -0.35 -8.83
N ALA A 116 18.10 0.35 -9.93
CA ALA A 116 18.09 1.80 -9.95
C ALA A 116 16.96 2.40 -9.09
N VAL A 117 15.76 1.80 -9.10
CA VAL A 117 14.66 2.20 -8.21
C VAL A 117 15.06 2.02 -6.74
N VAL A 118 15.65 0.88 -6.38
CA VAL A 118 16.14 0.62 -5.00
C VAL A 118 17.21 1.63 -4.61
N ALA A 119 18.19 1.88 -5.48
CA ALA A 119 19.28 2.83 -5.22
C ALA A 119 18.80 4.27 -4.98
N LEU A 120 17.74 4.70 -5.67
CA LEU A 120 17.15 6.03 -5.46
C LEU A 120 16.38 6.17 -4.15
N HIS A 121 15.84 5.06 -3.60
CA HIS A 121 15.03 5.05 -2.39
C HIS A 121 15.83 4.77 -1.10
N GLN A 122 17.06 4.25 -1.22
CA GLN A 122 17.92 3.96 -0.07
C GLN A 122 18.92 5.12 0.18
N PRO A 123 18.83 5.87 1.28
CA PRO A 123 19.66 7.05 1.53
C PRO A 123 21.16 6.75 1.79
N GLY A 124 21.54 5.49 2.01
CA GLY A 124 22.92 5.09 2.31
C GLY A 124 23.74 4.56 1.13
N LEU A 125 23.16 4.39 -0.06
CA LEU A 125 23.87 3.84 -1.22
C LEU A 125 24.50 4.95 -2.05
N GLY A 126 25.83 4.91 -2.21
CA GLY A 126 26.63 5.89 -2.98
C GLY A 126 26.24 6.03 -4.47
N PHE A 127 25.52 5.06 -5.03
CA PHE A 127 25.12 5.01 -6.44
C PHE A 127 23.99 5.98 -6.86
N ARG A 128 23.43 6.74 -5.93
CA ARG A 128 22.30 7.63 -6.20
C ARG A 128 22.63 8.70 -7.25
N ASN A 129 23.84 9.26 -7.17
CA ASN A 129 24.31 10.27 -8.11
C ASN A 129 24.59 9.65 -9.49
N ASP A 130 25.11 8.43 -9.53
CA ASP A 130 25.42 7.71 -10.76
C ASP A 130 24.14 7.38 -11.54
N VAL A 131 23.07 6.98 -10.85
CA VAL A 131 21.75 6.75 -11.47
C VAL A 131 21.18 8.05 -12.04
N ARG A 132 21.31 9.18 -11.33
CA ARG A 132 20.84 10.50 -11.80
C ARG A 132 21.61 11.03 -13.00
N ASN A 133 22.90 10.73 -13.07
CA ASN A 133 23.80 11.17 -14.14
C ASN A 133 23.75 10.28 -15.39
N SER A 134 23.05 9.14 -15.32
CA SER A 134 22.80 8.28 -16.48
C SER A 134 21.85 8.96 -17.47
N THR A 135 22.08 8.76 -18.76
CA THR A 135 21.17 9.21 -19.83
C THR A 135 20.05 8.21 -20.11
N ILE A 136 20.27 6.94 -19.80
CA ILE A 136 19.35 5.82 -20.09
C ILE A 136 18.36 5.61 -18.96
N LEU A 137 18.83 5.52 -17.71
CA LEU A 137 17.99 5.18 -16.56
C LEU A 137 16.84 6.17 -16.30
N PRO A 138 17.04 7.52 -16.36
CA PRO A 138 15.94 8.45 -16.20
C PRO A 138 14.92 8.40 -17.36
N LYS A 139 15.34 8.05 -18.58
CA LYS A 139 14.40 7.83 -19.70
C LYS A 139 13.59 6.55 -19.50
N LEU A 140 14.23 5.49 -19.04
CA LEU A 140 13.57 4.23 -18.72
C LEU A 140 12.56 4.39 -17.57
N MET A 141 12.90 5.13 -16.52
CA MET A 141 12.00 5.43 -15.40
C MET A 141 10.81 6.30 -15.82
N ARG A 142 10.97 7.18 -16.83
CA ARG A 142 9.85 7.93 -17.41
C ARG A 142 8.96 7.06 -18.28
N ALA A 143 9.53 6.10 -19.03
CA ALA A 143 8.77 5.17 -19.86
C ALA A 143 8.02 4.10 -19.04
N VAL A 144 8.65 3.64 -17.96
CA VAL A 144 8.11 2.66 -17.01
C VAL A 144 8.19 3.26 -15.60
N PRO A 145 7.24 4.11 -15.22
CA PRO A 145 7.24 4.75 -13.91
C PRO A 145 7.13 3.71 -12.79
N PRO A 146 7.98 3.79 -11.74
CA PRO A 146 7.97 2.84 -10.62
C PRO A 146 6.62 2.72 -9.92
N ASP A 147 5.89 3.82 -9.79
CA ASP A 147 4.55 3.90 -9.23
C ASP A 147 3.54 3.03 -10.00
N ARG A 148 3.56 3.06 -11.34
CA ARG A 148 2.67 2.21 -12.16
C ARG A 148 2.97 0.72 -12.01
N VAL A 149 4.24 0.36 -11.90
CA VAL A 149 4.63 -1.04 -11.69
C VAL A 149 4.21 -1.51 -10.29
N LEU A 150 4.42 -0.68 -9.26
CA LEU A 150 3.99 -0.97 -7.90
C LEU A 150 2.46 -1.05 -7.80
N GLN A 151 1.71 -0.16 -8.47
CA GLN A 151 0.25 -0.24 -8.56
C GLN A 151 -0.22 -1.52 -9.29
N ALA A 152 0.44 -1.92 -10.38
CA ALA A 152 0.14 -3.16 -11.07
C ALA A 152 0.43 -4.38 -10.19
N LEU A 153 1.54 -4.40 -9.46
CA LEU A 153 1.88 -5.45 -8.50
C LEU A 153 0.89 -5.48 -7.32
N ASN A 154 0.42 -4.34 -6.84
CA ASN A 154 -0.62 -4.26 -5.80
C ASN A 154 -1.99 -4.81 -6.27
N ARG A 155 -2.27 -4.81 -7.60
CA ARG A 155 -3.45 -5.49 -8.16
C ARG A 155 -3.32 -7.01 -8.19
N PHE A 156 -2.11 -7.49 -8.29
CA PHE A 156 -1.73 -8.90 -8.27
C PHE A 156 -1.07 -9.24 -6.93
N ASP A 157 -1.63 -8.90 -5.79
CA ASP A 157 -1.02 -9.23 -4.50
C ASP A 157 -0.77 -10.76 -4.39
N PRO A 158 0.36 -11.28 -4.91
CA PRO A 158 0.68 -12.70 -4.82
C PRO A 158 1.13 -13.10 -3.41
N PHE A 159 1.40 -12.08 -2.55
CA PHE A 159 1.90 -12.26 -1.19
C PHE A 159 1.18 -11.32 -0.21
N PRO A 160 -0.16 -11.43 -0.03
CA PRO A 160 -0.90 -10.57 0.89
C PRO A 160 -0.35 -10.62 2.32
N GLU A 161 0.20 -11.75 2.72
CA GLU A 161 0.82 -11.96 4.05
C GLU A 161 2.24 -11.41 4.15
N LEU A 162 3.01 -11.40 3.06
CA LEU A 162 4.35 -10.80 3.00
C LEU A 162 4.30 -9.27 3.02
N ALA A 163 3.35 -8.68 2.30
CA ALA A 163 3.13 -7.24 2.32
C ALA A 163 2.65 -6.75 3.68
N LEU A 164 2.05 -7.65 4.46
CA LEU A 164 1.38 -7.28 5.69
C LEU A 164 2.12 -7.68 6.97
N GLY A 165 3.23 -8.42 6.93
CA GLY A 165 4.10 -8.76 8.07
C GLY A 165 3.38 -8.81 9.43
N GLY A 166 2.72 -9.90 9.75
CA GLY A 166 2.01 -10.12 11.01
C GLY A 166 1.05 -11.28 10.83
N GLY A 167 1.00 -12.21 11.77
CA GLY A 167 0.06 -13.33 11.77
C GLY A 167 -1.39 -12.87 11.69
N PRO A 168 -2.33 -13.77 11.39
CA PRO A 168 -3.74 -13.45 11.27
C PRO A 168 -4.25 -12.82 12.58
N LEU A 169 -4.81 -11.61 12.48
CA LEU A 169 -5.41 -10.95 13.63
C LEU A 169 -6.59 -11.79 14.17
N PRO A 170 -6.83 -11.81 15.50
CA PRO A 170 -8.01 -12.43 16.05
C PRO A 170 -9.31 -11.89 15.44
N PRO A 171 -10.39 -12.69 15.38
CA PRO A 171 -11.67 -12.19 14.89
C PRO A 171 -12.17 -11.02 15.74
N PRO A 172 -12.95 -10.10 15.14
CA PRO A 172 -13.56 -9.00 15.88
C PRO A 172 -14.45 -9.50 17.01
N ASP A 173 -14.38 -8.83 18.17
CA ASP A 173 -15.25 -9.08 19.29
C ASP A 173 -16.39 -8.06 19.34
N ALA A 174 -17.61 -8.49 19.03
CA ALA A 174 -18.78 -7.62 18.99
C ALA A 174 -19.13 -7.00 20.36
N SER A 175 -18.64 -7.56 21.47
CA SER A 175 -18.90 -7.02 22.80
C SER A 175 -18.37 -5.60 22.98
N VAL A 176 -17.31 -5.23 22.24
CA VAL A 176 -16.72 -3.89 22.29
C VAL A 176 -17.70 -2.78 21.86
N LEU A 177 -18.70 -3.10 21.03
CA LEU A 177 -19.74 -2.16 20.59
C LEU A 177 -20.62 -1.67 21.75
N GLN A 178 -20.74 -2.47 22.81
CA GLN A 178 -21.55 -2.13 23.99
C GLN A 178 -20.77 -1.34 25.03
N SER A 179 -19.48 -1.12 24.83
CA SER A 179 -18.65 -0.39 25.78
C SER A 179 -19.13 1.08 25.95
N PRO A 180 -19.26 1.58 27.19
CA PRO A 180 -19.69 2.96 27.44
C PRO A 180 -18.80 3.98 26.75
N GLY A 181 -17.46 3.76 26.75
CA GLY A 181 -16.52 4.68 26.10
C GLY A 181 -16.73 4.79 24.60
N ALA A 182 -16.99 3.68 23.89
CA ALA A 182 -17.27 3.75 22.47
C ALA A 182 -18.58 4.51 22.16
N LYS A 183 -19.61 4.31 22.99
CA LYS A 183 -20.89 5.06 22.87
C LYS A 183 -20.70 6.55 23.12
N THR A 184 -19.89 6.93 24.13
CA THR A 184 -19.58 8.34 24.39
C THR A 184 -18.77 8.94 23.24
N ALA A 185 -17.76 8.22 22.70
CA ALA A 185 -16.93 8.69 21.59
C ALA A 185 -17.75 8.97 20.33
N ALA A 186 -18.83 8.25 20.10
CA ALA A 186 -19.74 8.45 18.98
C ALA A 186 -20.31 9.90 18.91
N GLY A 187 -20.49 10.56 20.06
CA GLY A 187 -20.94 11.94 20.14
C GLY A 187 -19.98 12.99 19.59
N SER A 188 -18.73 12.62 19.34
CA SER A 188 -17.69 13.51 18.80
C SER A 188 -17.24 13.12 17.39
N VAL A 189 -18.02 12.26 16.71
CA VAL A 189 -17.81 11.86 15.32
C VAL A 189 -18.76 12.63 14.42
N VAL A 190 -18.24 13.21 13.34
CA VAL A 190 -19.00 14.02 12.39
C VAL A 190 -19.02 13.40 11.01
N LYS A 191 -20.06 13.67 10.23
CA LYS A 191 -20.13 13.31 8.82
C LYS A 191 -19.57 14.47 8.00
N LEU A 192 -18.75 14.17 7.00
CA LEU A 192 -18.26 15.13 6.03
C LEU A 192 -19.03 15.03 4.73
N HIS A 193 -19.34 16.19 4.16
CA HIS A 193 -19.86 16.35 2.83
C HIS A 193 -19.13 17.47 2.10
N GLY A 194 -18.87 17.26 0.82
CA GLY A 194 -18.26 18.26 -0.04
C GLY A 194 -18.64 18.03 -1.50
N THR A 195 -18.15 18.91 -2.33
CA THR A 195 -18.23 18.77 -3.79
C THR A 195 -16.83 18.93 -4.33
N ALA A 196 -16.30 17.87 -4.94
CA ALA A 196 -15.02 17.86 -5.62
C ALA A 196 -15.23 17.45 -7.07
N CYS A 197 -14.67 18.22 -8.01
CA CYS A 197 -14.63 17.85 -9.44
C CYS A 197 -15.99 17.54 -10.06
N GLY A 198 -17.05 18.20 -9.57
CA GLY A 198 -18.43 17.99 -10.02
C GLY A 198 -19.13 16.76 -9.42
N LEU A 199 -18.49 16.05 -8.48
CA LEU A 199 -19.07 14.92 -7.78
C LEU A 199 -19.20 15.22 -6.28
N GLY A 200 -20.23 14.67 -5.65
CA GLY A 200 -20.39 14.70 -4.19
C GLY A 200 -19.36 13.80 -3.53
N THR A 201 -18.67 14.33 -2.54
CA THR A 201 -17.76 13.58 -1.69
C THR A 201 -18.38 13.36 -0.33
N GLN A 202 -18.01 12.26 0.33
CA GLN A 202 -18.48 11.93 1.66
C GLN A 202 -17.42 11.19 2.47
N GLY A 203 -17.45 11.41 3.77
CA GLY A 203 -16.54 10.75 4.69
C GLY A 203 -16.96 10.94 6.14
N SER A 204 -16.09 10.55 7.02
CA SER A 204 -16.21 10.70 8.46
C SER A 204 -15.06 11.56 9.00
N GLY A 205 -15.28 12.15 10.17
CA GLY A 205 -14.24 12.86 10.91
C GLY A 205 -14.51 12.81 12.40
N TRP A 206 -13.57 13.23 13.20
CA TRP A 206 -13.71 13.27 14.64
C TRP A 206 -13.04 14.50 15.24
N VAL A 207 -13.55 14.97 16.35
CA VAL A 207 -13.03 16.17 17.01
C VAL A 207 -11.73 15.82 17.74
N VAL A 208 -10.59 16.32 17.20
CA VAL A 208 -9.25 16.08 17.76
C VAL A 208 -8.85 17.15 18.77
N ARG A 209 -9.38 18.36 18.61
CA ARG A 209 -9.23 19.50 19.51
C ARG A 209 -10.45 20.41 19.35
N LYS A 210 -10.72 21.27 20.32
CA LYS A 210 -11.84 22.24 20.24
C LYS A 210 -11.80 22.98 18.89
N ALA A 211 -12.94 22.97 18.18
CA ALA A 211 -13.11 23.56 16.85
C ALA A 211 -12.15 22.99 15.76
N LEU A 212 -11.60 21.79 15.95
CA LEU A 212 -10.70 21.13 15.01
C LEU A 212 -11.12 19.67 14.80
N VAL A 213 -11.40 19.32 13.55
CA VAL A 213 -11.79 17.98 13.12
C VAL A 213 -10.66 17.33 12.34
N ALA A 214 -10.35 16.08 12.64
CA ALA A 214 -9.45 15.25 11.86
C ALA A 214 -10.25 14.39 10.87
N THR A 215 -9.74 14.26 9.66
CA THR A 215 -10.25 13.39 8.59
C THR A 215 -9.11 12.98 7.66
N ASN A 216 -9.41 12.25 6.59
CA ASN A 216 -8.41 11.93 5.57
C ASN A 216 -8.24 13.05 4.54
N ALA A 217 -7.04 13.16 3.97
CA ALA A 217 -6.77 14.11 2.89
C ALA A 217 -7.55 13.75 1.62
N HIS A 218 -7.70 12.45 1.29
CA HIS A 218 -8.47 12.01 0.13
C HIS A 218 -9.97 12.31 0.24
N VAL A 219 -10.53 12.40 1.45
CA VAL A 219 -11.95 12.74 1.67
C VAL A 219 -12.26 14.14 1.20
N ILE A 220 -11.32 15.08 1.38
CA ILE A 220 -11.51 16.49 1.01
C ILE A 220 -10.78 16.87 -0.28
N ALA A 221 -10.17 15.91 -0.98
CA ALA A 221 -9.34 16.17 -2.15
C ALA A 221 -10.13 16.87 -3.27
N GLY A 222 -9.64 18.03 -3.74
CA GLY A 222 -10.28 18.81 -4.79
C GLY A 222 -11.57 19.52 -4.38
N GLU A 223 -11.93 19.52 -3.09
CA GLU A 223 -13.11 20.24 -2.61
C GLU A 223 -12.86 21.75 -2.57
N HIS A 224 -13.86 22.51 -2.99
CA HIS A 224 -13.90 23.97 -2.83
C HIS A 224 -14.64 24.37 -1.55
N GLU A 225 -15.66 23.60 -1.19
CA GLU A 225 -16.48 23.81 -0.01
C GLU A 225 -16.68 22.49 0.72
N THR A 226 -16.14 22.41 1.93
CA THR A 226 -16.32 21.27 2.82
C THR A 226 -17.29 21.65 3.92
N THR A 227 -18.28 20.79 4.16
CA THR A 227 -19.22 20.92 5.28
C THR A 227 -19.16 19.70 6.17
N ILE A 228 -19.49 19.89 7.44
CA ILE A 228 -19.71 18.80 8.37
C ILE A 228 -21.17 18.79 8.85
N LEU A 229 -21.71 17.61 9.03
CA LEU A 229 -22.95 17.39 9.74
C LEU A 229 -22.61 16.82 11.13
N ALA A 230 -22.87 17.60 12.15
CA ALA A 230 -22.66 17.21 13.54
C ALA A 230 -23.77 16.25 14.01
N PRO A 231 -23.56 15.44 15.07
CA PRO A 231 -24.55 14.51 15.60
C PRO A 231 -25.87 15.16 16.04
N ASN A 232 -25.83 16.45 16.38
CA ASN A 232 -27.01 17.26 16.73
C ASN A 232 -27.80 17.76 15.51
N GLY A 233 -27.42 17.37 14.28
CA GLY A 233 -28.08 17.80 13.03
C GLY A 233 -27.61 19.14 12.46
N GLN A 234 -26.66 19.83 13.10
CA GLN A 234 -26.13 21.10 12.58
C GLN A 234 -25.17 20.84 11.41
N THR A 235 -25.38 21.57 10.31
CA THR A 235 -24.43 21.61 9.19
C THR A 235 -23.56 22.87 9.35
N LEU A 236 -22.24 22.68 9.37
CA LEU A 236 -21.25 23.73 9.62
C LEU A 236 -20.20 23.74 8.51
N ALA A 237 -19.78 24.94 8.09
CA ALA A 237 -18.65 25.07 7.16
C ALA A 237 -17.34 24.65 7.84
N ALA A 238 -16.52 23.94 7.10
CA ALA A 238 -15.24 23.42 7.55
C ALA A 238 -14.12 23.89 6.62
N GLN A 239 -13.05 24.41 7.18
CA GLN A 239 -11.94 25.00 6.44
C GLN A 239 -10.68 24.13 6.61
N PRO A 240 -10.07 23.61 5.51
CA PRO A 240 -8.80 22.89 5.61
C PRO A 240 -7.69 23.80 6.17
N VAL A 241 -7.03 23.35 7.23
CA VAL A 241 -5.93 24.08 7.88
C VAL A 241 -4.64 23.28 7.99
N TYR A 242 -4.68 22.02 7.62
CA TYR A 242 -3.53 21.14 7.47
C TYR A 242 -3.87 20.01 6.53
N VAL A 243 -2.96 19.66 5.61
CA VAL A 243 -3.08 18.52 4.70
C VAL A 243 -1.72 17.85 4.57
N ASP A 244 -1.68 16.58 4.89
CA ASP A 244 -0.56 15.67 4.67
C ASP A 244 -0.99 14.58 3.69
N SER A 245 -0.71 14.80 2.41
CA SER A 245 -1.07 13.84 1.36
C SER A 245 -0.32 12.53 1.48
N GLN A 246 0.91 12.54 1.99
CA GLN A 246 1.71 11.33 2.14
C GLN A 246 1.11 10.35 3.15
N ASN A 247 0.65 10.87 4.30
CA ASN A 247 0.06 10.07 5.36
C ASN A 247 -1.48 10.05 5.31
N ASP A 248 -2.07 10.79 4.37
CA ASP A 248 -3.52 10.88 4.16
C ASP A 248 -4.25 11.46 5.39
N VAL A 249 -3.73 12.53 5.94
CA VAL A 249 -4.29 13.26 7.09
C VAL A 249 -4.71 14.66 6.67
N ALA A 250 -5.90 15.09 7.06
CA ALA A 250 -6.34 16.47 6.97
C ALA A 250 -6.93 16.95 8.30
N LEU A 251 -6.72 18.23 8.62
CA LEU A 251 -7.36 18.90 9.74
C LEU A 251 -8.21 20.05 9.22
N LEU A 252 -9.44 20.10 9.72
CA LEU A 252 -10.45 21.07 9.34
C LEU A 252 -10.77 21.98 10.56
N ARG A 253 -10.69 23.28 10.36
CA ARG A 253 -11.15 24.26 11.36
C ARG A 253 -12.66 24.45 11.20
N VAL A 254 -13.37 24.31 12.31
CA VAL A 254 -14.84 24.45 12.38
C VAL A 254 -15.18 25.30 13.61
N PRO A 255 -15.12 26.65 13.52
CA PRO A 255 -15.19 27.53 14.69
C PRO A 255 -16.47 27.37 15.53
N SER A 256 -17.60 27.09 14.88
CA SER A 256 -18.91 26.96 15.54
C SER A 256 -19.20 25.55 16.07
N LEU A 257 -18.25 24.62 15.97
CA LEU A 257 -18.43 23.25 16.46
C LEU A 257 -18.27 23.18 17.97
N ALA A 258 -19.37 22.87 18.64
CA ALA A 258 -19.44 22.76 20.10
C ALA A 258 -19.45 21.29 20.57
N LEU A 259 -18.50 20.48 20.07
CA LEU A 259 -18.32 19.08 20.47
C LEU A 259 -16.99 18.92 21.23
N ASP A 260 -16.98 18.00 22.19
CA ASP A 260 -15.78 17.70 22.97
C ASP A 260 -14.76 16.89 22.17
N PRO A 261 -13.47 17.17 22.33
CA PRO A 261 -12.41 16.39 21.71
C PRO A 261 -12.35 14.97 22.25
N LEU A 262 -12.07 14.01 21.37
CA LEU A 262 -11.76 12.64 21.79
C LEU A 262 -10.33 12.55 22.36
N ALA A 263 -10.21 11.91 23.49
CA ALA A 263 -8.92 11.56 24.05
C ALA A 263 -8.22 10.53 23.17
N VAL A 264 -6.89 10.59 23.09
CA VAL A 264 -6.07 9.65 22.34
C VAL A 264 -5.41 8.62 23.25
N ASP A 265 -5.11 7.46 22.72
CA ASP A 265 -4.37 6.41 23.41
C ASP A 265 -3.17 6.00 22.54
N ARG A 266 -1.97 6.36 22.98
CA ARG A 266 -0.71 6.05 22.28
C ARG A 266 -0.07 4.77 22.78
N ASP A 267 -0.48 4.34 23.98
CA ASP A 267 0.14 3.24 24.70
C ASP A 267 -0.80 2.03 24.64
N GLY A 268 -0.22 0.87 24.61
CA GLY A 268 -0.96 -0.37 24.72
C GLY A 268 -0.48 -1.45 23.75
N ASP A 269 -0.61 -2.68 24.24
CA ASP A 269 -0.20 -3.86 23.48
C ASP A 269 -1.20 -4.18 22.37
N PHE A 270 -0.68 -4.69 21.25
CA PHE A 270 -1.47 -5.20 20.15
C PHE A 270 -1.45 -6.74 20.14
N PRO A 271 -2.50 -7.40 19.65
CA PRO A 271 -3.70 -6.87 19.01
C PRO A 271 -4.71 -6.28 20.01
N ARG A 272 -5.49 -5.28 19.56
CA ARG A 272 -6.49 -4.56 20.37
C ARG A 272 -7.89 -4.72 19.81
N LYS A 273 -8.88 -4.96 20.71
CA LYS A 273 -10.30 -4.89 20.37
C LYS A 273 -10.72 -3.44 20.25
N VAL A 274 -11.32 -3.07 19.11
CA VAL A 274 -11.63 -1.68 18.76
C VAL A 274 -13.00 -1.54 18.11
N VAL A 275 -13.54 -0.33 18.13
CA VAL A 275 -14.71 0.07 17.35
C VAL A 275 -14.26 1.10 16.32
N ILE A 276 -14.63 0.87 15.08
CA ILE A 276 -14.58 1.85 14.01
C ILE A 276 -15.88 2.64 14.10
N LEU A 277 -15.79 3.97 14.23
CA LEU A 277 -16.95 4.86 14.24
C LEU A 277 -16.97 5.69 12.96
N GLY A 278 -18.10 5.70 12.25
CA GLY A 278 -18.20 6.44 11.00
C GLY A 278 -19.60 6.38 10.37
N TYR A 279 -19.71 6.97 9.19
CA TYR A 279 -20.97 7.09 8.44
C TYR A 279 -20.89 6.27 7.14
N PRO A 280 -21.06 4.93 7.23
CA PRO A 280 -20.94 4.06 6.06
C PRO A 280 -22.00 4.38 5.02
N ARG A 281 -21.59 4.51 3.75
CA ARG A 281 -22.47 4.72 2.58
C ARG A 281 -23.44 5.88 2.72
N ASP A 282 -22.98 6.97 3.31
CA ASP A 282 -23.83 8.14 3.63
C ASP A 282 -24.98 7.85 4.60
N GLY A 283 -24.95 6.71 5.26
CA GLY A 283 -25.94 6.27 6.23
C GLY A 283 -25.83 6.97 7.60
N PRO A 284 -26.49 6.44 8.62
CA PRO A 284 -26.37 6.91 10.00
C PRO A 284 -25.00 6.55 10.57
N LEU A 285 -24.62 7.25 11.67
CA LEU A 285 -23.44 6.89 12.45
C LEU A 285 -23.52 5.43 12.91
N THR A 286 -22.49 4.67 12.60
CA THR A 286 -22.43 3.24 12.87
C THR A 286 -21.11 2.90 13.57
N GLY A 287 -21.17 1.99 14.52
CA GLY A 287 -20.00 1.36 15.12
C GLY A 287 -19.77 -0.02 14.51
N THR A 288 -18.56 -0.27 14.03
CA THR A 288 -18.14 -1.57 13.48
C THR A 288 -17.06 -2.17 14.37
N ALA A 289 -17.28 -3.39 14.90
CA ALA A 289 -16.27 -4.09 15.68
C ALA A 289 -15.09 -4.52 14.80
N ALA A 290 -13.89 -4.32 15.30
CA ALA A 290 -12.66 -4.72 14.63
C ALA A 290 -11.57 -5.13 15.64
N THR A 291 -10.54 -5.79 15.13
CA THR A 291 -9.29 -6.04 15.86
C THR A 291 -8.18 -5.27 15.16
N ALA A 292 -7.51 -4.39 15.89
CA ALA A 292 -6.37 -3.62 15.41
C ALA A 292 -5.07 -4.38 15.69
N GLY A 293 -4.22 -4.52 14.66
CA GLY A 293 -2.87 -5.07 14.80
C GLY A 293 -1.82 -4.00 15.03
N SER A 294 -0.59 -4.40 15.30
CA SER A 294 0.54 -3.50 15.54
C SER A 294 0.78 -2.55 14.35
N PRO A 295 1.09 -1.28 14.61
CA PRO A 295 1.51 -0.35 13.56
C PRO A 295 2.71 -0.90 12.78
N ARG A 296 2.71 -0.69 11.46
CA ARG A 296 3.79 -1.15 10.57
C ARG A 296 3.94 -0.24 9.37
N THR A 297 5.13 -0.25 8.79
CA THR A 297 5.42 0.49 7.57
C THR A 297 5.07 -0.36 6.35
N VAL A 298 4.32 0.23 5.42
CA VAL A 298 4.00 -0.35 4.11
C VAL A 298 4.36 0.63 3.00
N ILE A 299 4.56 0.11 1.81
CA ILE A 299 4.70 0.94 0.61
C ILE A 299 3.30 1.08 0.01
N ALA A 300 2.79 2.29 -0.02
CA ALA A 300 1.44 2.60 -0.49
C ALA A 300 1.39 3.94 -1.23
N PRO A 301 0.40 4.13 -2.11
CA PRO A 301 0.15 5.43 -2.74
C PRO A 301 -0.19 6.50 -1.69
N ASP A 302 0.08 7.76 -2.03
CA ASP A 302 -0.38 8.92 -1.26
C ASP A 302 -1.90 9.12 -1.41
N ALA A 303 -2.46 10.09 -0.67
CA ALA A 303 -3.89 10.39 -0.67
C ALA A 303 -4.46 10.74 -2.06
N TYR A 304 -3.61 11.13 -3.00
CA TYR A 304 -3.98 11.57 -4.36
C TYR A 304 -3.57 10.57 -5.46
N ASP A 305 -3.14 9.36 -5.07
CA ASP A 305 -2.64 8.30 -5.96
C ASP A 305 -1.49 8.74 -6.90
N ARG A 306 -0.72 9.78 -6.49
CA ARG A 306 0.34 10.39 -7.31
C ARG A 306 1.74 9.93 -6.98
N ARG A 307 2.00 9.54 -5.73
CA ARG A 307 3.32 9.11 -5.26
C ARG A 307 3.20 7.88 -4.40
N VAL A 308 4.06 6.93 -4.63
CA VAL A 308 4.20 5.74 -3.78
C VAL A 308 5.34 5.98 -2.79
N SER A 309 5.06 5.83 -1.51
CA SER A 309 6.02 6.06 -0.43
C SER A 309 5.82 5.10 0.74
N ALA A 310 6.84 5.00 1.58
CA ALA A 310 6.71 4.30 2.84
C ALA A 310 5.81 5.11 3.79
N ARG A 311 4.75 4.48 4.30
CA ARG A 311 3.82 5.08 5.26
C ARG A 311 3.46 4.09 6.37
N MET A 312 3.26 4.61 7.56
CA MET A 312 2.87 3.80 8.72
C MET A 312 1.36 3.58 8.73
N ILE A 313 0.94 2.33 8.91
CA ILE A 313 -0.47 1.95 9.01
C ILE A 313 -0.72 1.05 10.22
N VAL A 314 -1.96 1.03 10.68
CA VAL A 314 -2.51 0.04 11.61
C VAL A 314 -3.42 -0.89 10.81
N PRO A 315 -3.11 -2.19 10.71
CA PRO A 315 -4.00 -3.14 10.05
C PRO A 315 -5.23 -3.41 10.92
N LEU A 316 -6.37 -3.53 10.28
CA LEU A 316 -7.64 -3.83 10.93
C LEU A 316 -8.21 -5.14 10.38
N ARG A 317 -8.60 -6.06 11.26
CA ARG A 317 -9.52 -7.14 10.93
C ARG A 317 -10.92 -6.71 11.36
N GLY A 318 -11.75 -6.37 10.39
CA GLY A 318 -13.09 -5.82 10.53
C GLY A 318 -13.56 -5.26 9.21
N ARG A 319 -14.86 -5.16 9.02
CA ARG A 319 -15.42 -4.67 7.75
C ARG A 319 -15.37 -3.15 7.72
N VAL A 320 -14.50 -2.59 6.87
CA VAL A 320 -14.46 -1.15 6.58
C VAL A 320 -15.27 -0.88 5.31
N GLN A 321 -16.14 0.13 5.36
CA GLN A 321 -17.05 0.49 4.28
C GLN A 321 -16.75 1.91 3.76
N PRO A 322 -17.07 2.21 2.47
CA PRO A 322 -17.03 3.57 1.96
C PRO A 322 -17.82 4.53 2.85
N GLY A 323 -17.28 5.72 3.12
CA GLY A 323 -17.86 6.70 4.04
C GLY A 323 -17.33 6.61 5.48
N GLU A 324 -16.69 5.50 5.90
CA GLU A 324 -16.01 5.40 7.19
C GLU A 324 -14.61 6.02 7.17
N SER A 325 -14.05 6.37 6.00
CA SER A 325 -12.77 7.07 5.85
C SER A 325 -12.76 8.36 6.68
N GLY A 326 -11.70 8.58 7.45
CA GLY A 326 -11.56 9.69 8.41
C GLY A 326 -12.19 9.42 9.77
N GLY A 327 -12.94 8.34 9.94
CA GLY A 327 -13.54 7.93 11.20
C GLY A 327 -12.50 7.43 12.22
N PRO A 328 -12.71 7.66 13.53
CA PRO A 328 -11.78 7.22 14.56
C PRO A 328 -11.92 5.71 14.82
N VAL A 329 -10.80 5.08 15.11
CA VAL A 329 -10.70 3.72 15.66
C VAL A 329 -10.49 3.86 17.16
N VAL A 330 -11.50 3.48 17.94
CA VAL A 330 -11.50 3.67 19.39
C VAL A 330 -11.44 2.36 20.15
N VAL A 331 -10.74 2.35 21.28
CA VAL A 331 -10.78 1.25 22.25
C VAL A 331 -12.02 1.34 23.13
N SER A 332 -12.30 0.30 23.93
CA SER A 332 -13.48 0.24 24.82
C SER A 332 -13.63 1.45 25.77
N ARG A 333 -12.53 2.13 26.10
CA ARG A 333 -12.51 3.36 26.92
C ARG A 333 -12.85 4.63 26.12
N GLY A 334 -13.17 4.52 24.84
CA GLY A 334 -13.49 5.67 23.96
C GLY A 334 -12.28 6.50 23.51
N ARG A 335 -11.07 6.00 23.68
CA ARG A 335 -9.84 6.70 23.29
C ARG A 335 -9.42 6.28 21.89
N VAL A 336 -9.03 7.24 21.06
CA VAL A 336 -8.63 7.01 19.66
C VAL A 336 -7.21 6.49 19.59
N ILE A 337 -7.00 5.39 18.85
CA ILE A 337 -5.67 4.83 18.55
C ILE A 337 -5.26 5.01 17.09
N ALA A 338 -6.21 5.19 16.19
CA ALA A 338 -5.97 5.33 14.77
C ALA A 338 -7.18 5.98 14.08
N MET A 339 -7.04 6.34 12.81
CA MET A 339 -8.06 6.91 11.94
C MET A 339 -8.19 6.06 10.68
N VAL A 340 -9.39 5.57 10.35
CA VAL A 340 -9.62 4.72 9.17
C VAL A 340 -9.31 5.48 7.89
N PHE A 341 -8.68 4.83 6.91
CA PHE A 341 -8.48 5.44 5.59
C PHE A 341 -8.83 4.53 4.41
N ALA A 342 -8.84 3.21 4.58
CA ALA A 342 -9.14 2.31 3.47
C ALA A 342 -9.72 0.97 3.97
N GLY A 343 -10.62 0.41 3.16
CA GLY A 343 -11.04 -0.98 3.25
C GLY A 343 -10.24 -1.86 2.28
N ALA A 344 -10.04 -3.12 2.62
CA ALA A 344 -9.46 -4.07 1.68
C ALA A 344 -10.45 -4.42 0.56
N LYS A 345 -9.94 -4.60 -0.66
CA LYS A 345 -10.75 -5.00 -1.83
C LYS A 345 -11.35 -6.40 -1.68
N ARG A 346 -10.76 -7.26 -0.85
CA ARG A 346 -11.22 -8.63 -0.57
C ARG A 346 -11.18 -8.89 0.94
N GLY A 347 -12.24 -9.53 1.45
CA GLY A 347 -12.33 -9.94 2.86
C GLY A 347 -12.68 -8.81 3.85
N PRO A 348 -12.93 -9.16 5.12
CA PRO A 348 -13.26 -8.22 6.19
C PRO A 348 -11.99 -7.62 6.80
N SER A 349 -11.26 -6.82 6.03
CA SER A 349 -10.03 -6.18 6.47
C SER A 349 -10.02 -4.71 6.09
N GLY A 350 -9.25 -3.91 6.80
CA GLY A 350 -9.07 -2.50 6.53
C GLY A 350 -7.74 -1.97 7.07
N PHE A 351 -7.54 -0.70 6.86
CA PHE A 351 -6.32 -0.01 7.26
C PHE A 351 -6.65 1.32 7.91
N ALA A 352 -5.88 1.66 8.94
CA ALA A 352 -6.00 2.92 9.63
C ALA A 352 -4.63 3.62 9.76
N ILE A 353 -4.67 4.92 9.93
CA ILE A 353 -3.51 5.79 10.17
C ILE A 353 -3.28 5.83 11.67
N PRO A 354 -2.07 5.54 12.20
CA PRO A 354 -1.77 5.71 13.62
C PRO A 354 -2.10 7.12 14.10
N VAL A 355 -2.66 7.25 15.30
CA VAL A 355 -3.08 8.55 15.85
C VAL A 355 -1.92 9.54 15.99
N GLU A 356 -0.69 9.05 16.15
CA GLU A 356 0.52 9.87 16.23
C GLU A 356 0.73 10.73 14.98
N LEU A 357 0.37 10.22 13.80
CA LEU A 357 0.46 10.98 12.55
C LEU A 357 -0.57 12.11 12.50
N VAL A 358 -1.79 11.89 13.01
CA VAL A 358 -2.80 12.93 13.16
C VAL A 358 -2.31 14.01 14.15
N LEU A 359 -1.74 13.59 15.28
CA LEU A 359 -1.26 14.52 16.31
C LEU A 359 -0.05 15.36 15.86
N ARG A 360 0.78 14.84 14.94
CA ARG A 360 1.83 15.67 14.30
C ARG A 360 1.22 16.87 13.60
N GLY A 361 0.13 16.66 12.83
CA GLY A 361 -0.61 17.76 12.20
C GLY A 361 -1.17 18.77 13.22
N VAL A 362 -1.72 18.28 14.33
CA VAL A 362 -2.25 19.14 15.42
C VAL A 362 -1.17 20.00 16.06
N SER A 363 0.06 19.51 16.11
CA SER A 363 1.22 20.21 16.69
C SER A 363 1.89 21.19 15.73
N THR A 364 1.50 21.22 14.46
CA THR A 364 2.02 22.12 13.42
C THR A 364 1.27 23.46 13.46
N PRO A 365 1.89 24.59 13.08
CA PRO A 365 1.15 25.84 12.91
C PRO A 365 0.05 25.69 11.87
N LEU A 366 -1.20 25.94 12.27
CA LEU A 366 -2.38 25.76 11.46
C LEU A 366 -2.74 27.05 10.72
N HIS A 367 -2.71 27.00 9.38
CA HIS A 367 -3.16 28.07 8.49
C HIS A 367 -4.02 27.48 7.39
N GLN A 368 -4.82 28.30 6.74
CA GLN A 368 -5.65 27.83 5.61
C GLN A 368 -4.77 27.26 4.51
N VAL A 369 -5.12 26.09 4.04
CA VAL A 369 -4.42 25.38 2.95
C VAL A 369 -5.43 24.88 1.91
N SER A 370 -4.94 24.58 0.71
CA SER A 370 -5.74 23.92 -0.31
C SER A 370 -6.03 22.47 0.08
N SER A 371 -7.20 21.96 -0.28
CA SER A 371 -7.59 20.55 -0.17
C SER A 371 -6.82 19.63 -1.14
N GLY A 372 -6.02 20.22 -2.03
CA GLY A 372 -5.25 19.48 -3.03
C GLY A 372 -6.02 19.28 -4.35
N PRO A 373 -5.45 18.46 -5.23
CA PRO A 373 -6.09 18.16 -6.53
C PRO A 373 -7.21 17.12 -6.38
N CYS A 374 -8.01 17.00 -7.42
CA CYS A 374 -8.96 15.89 -7.57
C CYS A 374 -8.25 14.53 -7.56
N VAL A 375 -8.87 13.55 -6.94
CA VAL A 375 -8.51 12.13 -7.06
C VAL A 375 -9.41 11.52 -8.12
N GLU A 376 -8.81 10.93 -9.18
CA GLU A 376 -9.52 10.24 -10.27
C GLU A 376 -9.95 8.82 -9.88
#